data_2222a598a2043dc09b3ea8f52857cb87
#
_entry.id   2222a598a2043dc09b3ea8f52857cb87
#
_cell.length_a   1.000
_cell.length_b   1.000
_cell.length_c   1.000
_cell.angle_alpha   90.00
_cell.angle_beta   90.00
_cell.angle_gamma   90.00
#
_symmetry.space_group_name_H-M   'P 1'
#
loop_
_entity.id
_entity.type
_entity.pdbx_description
1 polymer ?
#
loop_
_entity_poly.entity_id
_entity_poly.type
_entity_poly.pdbx_seq_one_letter_code
_entity_poly.pdbx_strand_id
1 'polypeptide(L)'
;MSSEQSDCWICQSLSRDPHLVYYETKTSLAKLNPDQLFQGYTFLTLKQHREHLHLLPENMRKQFLDDMLTVATALAKALNPDRLNYELLGNAQAHLHWHIIPRYISDPMWGRPIWAGNRPRRRLASEDYSRLKDTIQAHLPHPRTRKKTPLATQR
;
A
#
# COMPACT_ATOMS: atom_id res chain seq x y z
N MET A 1 -21.84 8.28 7.13
CA MET A 1 -20.92 7.13 7.28
C MET A 1 -21.78 6.01 7.86
N SER A 2 -21.80 4.82 7.23
CA SER A 2 -22.51 3.67 7.78
C SER A 2 -21.87 3.24 9.10
N SER A 3 -22.62 2.60 10.00
CA SER A 3 -22.11 2.08 11.28
C SER A 3 -20.89 1.15 11.10
N GLU A 4 -20.85 0.41 10.01
CA GLU A 4 -19.73 -0.48 9.63
C GLU A 4 -18.40 0.25 9.38
N GLN A 5 -18.44 1.51 8.91
CA GLN A 5 -17.24 2.33 8.72
C GLN A 5 -16.68 2.86 10.04
N SER A 6 -17.54 3.14 11.03
CA SER A 6 -17.13 3.65 12.34
C SER A 6 -16.32 2.61 13.13
N ASP A 7 -16.66 1.33 12.97
CA ASP A 7 -16.05 0.22 13.72
C ASP A 7 -14.84 -0.41 13.01
N CYS A 8 -14.62 -0.08 11.74
CA CYS A 8 -13.50 -0.58 10.97
C CYS A 8 -12.18 0.09 11.37
N TRP A 9 -11.30 -0.67 12.04
CA TRP A 9 -9.96 -0.20 12.41
C TRP A 9 -9.15 0.33 11.21
N ILE A 10 -9.28 -0.28 10.02
CA ILE A 10 -8.56 0.17 8.81
C ILE A 10 -9.08 1.53 8.35
N CYS A 11 -10.40 1.75 8.35
CA CYS A 11 -10.97 3.07 8.05
C CYS A 11 -10.43 4.14 8.99
N GLN A 12 -10.39 3.84 10.29
CA GLN A 12 -9.80 4.73 11.30
C GLN A 12 -8.31 4.93 11.09
N SER A 13 -7.60 3.92 10.59
CA SER A 13 -6.15 3.96 10.37
C SER A 13 -5.73 4.74 9.13
N LEU A 14 -6.65 5.07 8.20
CA LEU A 14 -6.31 5.85 7.00
C LEU A 14 -5.74 7.22 7.36
N SER A 15 -6.25 7.85 8.42
CA SER A 15 -5.76 9.14 8.94
C SER A 15 -4.67 9.01 10.00
N ARG A 16 -4.40 7.79 10.48
CA ARG A 16 -3.34 7.54 11.47
C ARG A 16 -2.00 7.39 10.79
N ASP A 17 -0.94 7.78 11.47
CA ASP A 17 0.45 7.67 11.00
C ASP A 17 0.67 8.29 9.60
N PRO A 18 0.27 9.56 9.37
CA PRO A 18 0.41 10.21 8.07
C PRO A 18 1.87 10.29 7.62
N HIS A 19 2.81 10.24 8.56
CA HIS A 19 4.24 10.21 8.29
C HIS A 19 4.70 8.93 7.57
N LEU A 20 3.92 7.85 7.62
CA LEU A 20 4.20 6.59 6.92
C LEU A 20 3.62 6.55 5.50
N VAL A 21 2.72 7.46 5.16
CA VAL A 21 2.11 7.53 3.82
C VAL A 21 3.15 8.01 2.81
N TYR A 22 3.21 7.35 1.66
CA TYR A 22 4.14 7.72 0.60
C TYR A 22 3.53 7.74 -0.81
N TYR A 23 2.33 7.19 -0.99
CA TYR A 23 1.63 7.23 -2.27
C TYR A 23 0.12 7.25 -2.05
N GLU A 24 -0.56 8.07 -2.83
CA GLU A 24 -2.00 8.22 -2.75
C GLU A 24 -2.59 8.42 -4.14
N THR A 25 -3.68 7.70 -4.42
CA THR A 25 -4.49 7.85 -5.61
C THR A 25 -5.91 8.26 -5.24
N LYS A 26 -6.80 8.38 -6.23
CA LYS A 26 -8.23 8.56 -5.97
C LYS A 26 -8.82 7.36 -5.22
N THR A 27 -8.29 6.16 -5.46
CA THR A 27 -8.85 4.88 -5.01
C THR A 27 -8.13 4.33 -3.78
N SER A 28 -6.82 4.52 -3.69
CA SER A 28 -5.96 3.81 -2.75
C SER A 28 -5.01 4.72 -1.99
N LEU A 29 -4.55 4.22 -0.84
CA LEU A 29 -3.52 4.83 0.00
C LEU A 29 -2.45 3.80 0.31
N ALA A 30 -1.18 4.08 -0.05
CA ALA A 30 -0.04 3.25 0.32
C ALA A 30 0.74 3.87 1.47
N LYS A 31 1.00 3.07 2.49
CA LYS A 31 1.82 3.43 3.63
C LYS A 31 2.74 2.30 4.05
N LEU A 32 3.91 2.64 4.57
CA LEU A 32 4.79 1.66 5.21
C LEU A 32 4.09 1.03 6.42
N ASN A 33 4.22 -0.28 6.57
CA ASN A 33 3.87 -0.93 7.83
C ASN A 33 4.79 -0.39 8.93
N PRO A 34 4.29 -0.09 10.14
CA PRO A 34 5.17 0.28 11.27
C PRO A 34 6.20 -0.79 11.64
N ASP A 35 5.93 -2.05 11.31
CA ASP A 35 6.89 -3.16 11.49
C ASP A 35 7.67 -3.35 10.19
N GLN A 36 8.92 -2.95 10.19
CA GLN A 36 9.85 -3.04 9.08
C GLN A 36 10.88 -4.17 9.25
N LEU A 37 10.48 -5.28 9.89
CA LEU A 37 11.31 -6.50 9.89
C LEU A 37 11.61 -6.93 8.45
N PHE A 38 10.61 -6.80 7.55
CA PHE A 38 10.74 -6.92 6.11
C PHE A 38 10.80 -5.50 5.53
N GLN A 39 11.99 -5.05 5.18
CA GLN A 39 12.21 -3.68 4.72
C GLN A 39 11.35 -3.34 3.50
N GLY A 40 10.58 -2.28 3.59
CA GLY A 40 9.64 -1.86 2.55
C GLY A 40 8.26 -2.50 2.66
N TYR A 41 7.99 -3.30 3.69
CA TYR A 41 6.66 -3.85 3.92
C TYR A 41 5.61 -2.74 3.91
N THR A 42 4.66 -2.86 3.03
CA THR A 42 3.69 -1.83 2.68
C THR A 42 2.26 -2.36 2.80
N PHE A 43 1.37 -1.52 3.31
CA PHE A 43 -0.07 -1.63 3.14
C PHE A 43 -0.52 -0.75 1.98
N LEU A 44 -1.28 -1.31 1.04
CA LEU A 44 -2.06 -0.54 0.08
C LEU A 44 -3.54 -0.75 0.37
N THR A 45 -4.16 0.26 0.93
CA THR A 45 -5.54 0.20 1.41
C THR A 45 -6.49 0.86 0.42
N LEU A 46 -7.61 0.22 0.13
CA LEU A 46 -8.71 0.83 -0.60
C LEU A 46 -9.34 1.93 0.28
N LYS A 47 -9.47 3.17 -0.21
CA LYS A 47 -9.99 4.28 0.60
C LYS A 47 -11.45 4.11 0.98
N GLN A 48 -12.25 3.51 0.09
CA GLN A 48 -13.64 3.20 0.38
C GLN A 48 -13.73 1.88 1.14
N HIS A 49 -14.51 1.84 2.21
CA HIS A 49 -14.76 0.59 2.91
C HIS A 49 -15.45 -0.42 1.99
N ARG A 50 -14.78 -1.52 1.72
CA ARG A 50 -15.26 -2.69 0.96
C ARG A 50 -14.54 -3.92 1.49
N GLU A 51 -15.24 -5.04 1.53
CA GLU A 51 -14.74 -6.28 2.12
C GLU A 51 -14.28 -7.29 1.06
N HIS A 52 -14.92 -7.29 -0.10
CA HIS A 52 -14.72 -8.34 -1.11
C HIS A 52 -14.30 -7.78 -2.46
N LEU A 53 -13.15 -8.23 -2.94
CA LEU A 53 -12.56 -7.80 -4.22
C LEU A 53 -13.48 -8.09 -5.41
N HIS A 54 -14.11 -9.27 -5.43
CA HIS A 54 -14.97 -9.73 -6.53
C HIS A 54 -16.31 -8.95 -6.62
N LEU A 55 -16.70 -8.26 -5.55
CA LEU A 55 -17.91 -7.42 -5.49
C LEU A 55 -17.65 -5.95 -5.83
N LEU A 56 -16.39 -5.57 -6.06
CA LEU A 56 -16.11 -4.19 -6.49
C LEU A 56 -16.65 -3.92 -7.89
N PRO A 57 -17.17 -2.70 -8.16
CA PRO A 57 -17.38 -2.23 -9.52
C PRO A 57 -16.11 -2.43 -10.36
N GLU A 58 -16.27 -2.81 -11.64
CA GLU A 58 -15.16 -3.19 -12.51
C GLU A 58 -14.06 -2.12 -12.58
N ASN A 59 -14.45 -0.87 -12.77
CA ASN A 59 -13.52 0.26 -12.84
C ASN A 59 -12.72 0.44 -11.53
N MET A 60 -13.36 0.29 -10.38
CA MET A 60 -12.70 0.40 -9.07
C MET A 60 -11.76 -0.79 -8.84
N ARG A 61 -12.20 -2.00 -9.17
CA ARG A 61 -11.39 -3.21 -9.07
C ARG A 61 -10.13 -3.11 -9.93
N LYS A 62 -10.29 -2.69 -11.19
CA LYS A 62 -9.17 -2.47 -12.10
C LYS A 62 -8.18 -1.44 -11.54
N GLN A 63 -8.67 -0.29 -11.08
CA GLN A 63 -7.81 0.74 -10.52
C GLN A 63 -7.08 0.26 -9.26
N PHE A 64 -7.75 -0.49 -8.37
CA PHE A 64 -7.14 -1.01 -7.15
C PHE A 64 -6.03 -2.03 -7.45
N LEU A 65 -6.20 -2.86 -8.50
CA LEU A 65 -5.16 -3.78 -8.98
C LEU A 65 -4.00 -3.02 -9.65
N ASP A 66 -4.29 -2.00 -10.47
CA ASP A 66 -3.28 -1.17 -11.12
C ASP A 66 -2.45 -0.38 -10.07
N ASP A 67 -3.10 0.13 -9.02
CA ASP A 67 -2.42 0.79 -7.90
C ASP A 67 -1.48 -0.18 -7.17
N MET A 68 -1.91 -1.43 -6.95
CA MET A 68 -1.08 -2.47 -6.34
C MET A 68 0.16 -2.77 -7.19
N LEU A 69 -0.01 -2.94 -8.50
CA LEU A 69 1.11 -3.18 -9.42
C LEU A 69 2.07 -1.99 -9.49
N THR A 70 1.53 -0.77 -9.44
CA THR A 70 2.32 0.47 -9.42
C THR A 70 3.22 0.53 -8.18
N VAL A 71 2.65 0.30 -7.01
CA VAL A 71 3.39 0.28 -5.74
C VAL A 71 4.40 -0.87 -5.71
N ALA A 72 4.01 -2.06 -6.14
CA ALA A 72 4.90 -3.22 -6.21
C ALA A 72 6.10 -2.98 -7.14
N THR A 73 5.87 -2.36 -8.29
CA THR A 73 6.94 -1.99 -9.24
C THR A 73 7.91 -1.00 -8.62
N ALA A 74 7.41 0.00 -7.89
CA ALA A 74 8.24 0.98 -7.20
C ALA A 74 9.09 0.31 -6.11
N LEU A 75 8.49 -0.56 -5.30
CA LEU A 75 9.20 -1.34 -4.27
C LEU A 75 10.30 -2.23 -4.88
N ALA A 76 9.98 -2.93 -5.97
CA ALA A 76 10.96 -3.79 -6.65
C ALA A 76 12.17 -3.00 -7.16
N LYS A 77 11.93 -1.83 -7.78
CA LYS A 77 13.01 -0.97 -8.30
C LYS A 77 13.83 -0.31 -7.20
N ALA A 78 13.15 0.14 -6.12
CA ALA A 78 13.79 0.86 -5.02
C ALA A 78 14.65 -0.04 -4.14
N LEU A 79 14.21 -1.29 -3.90
CA LEU A 79 14.76 -2.14 -2.86
C LEU A 79 15.41 -3.42 -3.38
N ASN A 80 15.21 -3.74 -4.66
CA ASN A 80 15.76 -4.94 -5.34
C ASN A 80 15.59 -6.24 -4.51
N PRO A 81 14.37 -6.59 -4.05
CA PRO A 81 14.14 -7.79 -3.28
C PRO A 81 14.26 -9.06 -4.16
N ASP A 82 14.59 -10.21 -3.55
CA ASP A 82 14.59 -11.50 -4.25
C ASP A 82 13.17 -11.90 -4.67
N ARG A 83 12.15 -11.53 -3.91
CA ARG A 83 10.73 -11.75 -4.20
C ARG A 83 9.86 -10.63 -3.63
N LEU A 84 8.67 -10.47 -4.21
CA LEU A 84 7.55 -9.73 -3.59
C LEU A 84 6.42 -10.72 -3.29
N ASN A 85 5.99 -10.74 -2.04
CA ASN A 85 4.76 -11.43 -1.66
C ASN A 85 3.59 -10.46 -1.72
N TYR A 86 2.45 -10.94 -2.20
CA TYR A 86 1.20 -10.22 -2.30
C TYR A 86 0.14 -10.97 -1.54
N GLU A 87 -0.44 -10.36 -0.52
CA GLU A 87 -1.46 -11.00 0.30
C GLU A 87 -2.65 -10.06 0.46
N LEU A 88 -3.85 -10.59 0.23
CA LEU A 88 -5.12 -9.89 0.41
C LEU A 88 -5.92 -10.65 1.47
N LEU A 89 -5.65 -10.35 2.73
CA LEU A 89 -6.26 -11.00 3.87
C LEU A 89 -7.44 -10.19 4.39
N GLY A 90 -8.52 -10.86 4.79
CA GLY A 90 -9.73 -10.20 5.29
C GLY A 90 -10.29 -10.81 6.57
N ASN A 91 -9.68 -11.88 7.09
CA ASN A 91 -10.22 -12.63 8.23
C ASN A 91 -10.25 -11.82 9.54
N ALA A 92 -9.19 -11.05 9.80
CA ALA A 92 -9.10 -10.23 11.01
C ALA A 92 -9.70 -8.83 10.82
N GLN A 93 -9.68 -8.33 9.60
CA GLN A 93 -10.21 -7.02 9.24
C GLN A 93 -10.86 -7.11 7.86
N ALA A 94 -12.18 -7.05 7.84
CA ALA A 94 -13.00 -7.09 6.64
C ALA A 94 -12.97 -5.74 5.90
N HIS A 95 -11.81 -5.35 5.40
CA HIS A 95 -11.58 -4.16 4.60
C HIS A 95 -10.46 -4.44 3.59
N LEU A 96 -10.68 -4.19 2.33
CA LEU A 96 -9.72 -4.49 1.27
C LEU A 96 -8.41 -3.71 1.43
N HIS A 97 -7.35 -4.44 1.69
CA HIS A 97 -6.00 -3.93 1.78
C HIS A 97 -4.99 -5.00 1.34
N TRP A 98 -4.05 -4.61 0.50
CA TRP A 98 -2.93 -5.45 0.12
C TRP A 98 -1.82 -5.34 1.14
N HIS A 99 -1.23 -6.48 1.47
CA HIS A 99 0.10 -6.56 2.04
C HIS A 99 1.08 -6.79 0.89
N ILE A 100 1.98 -5.86 0.65
CA ILE A 100 3.04 -5.98 -0.36
C ILE A 100 4.35 -6.06 0.42
N ILE A 101 5.00 -7.24 0.37
CA ILE A 101 6.09 -7.56 1.27
C ILE A 101 7.34 -7.91 0.46
N PRO A 102 8.35 -7.03 0.45
CA PRO A 102 9.66 -7.39 -0.08
C PRO A 102 10.27 -8.52 0.75
N ARG A 103 10.76 -9.55 0.07
CA ARG A 103 11.36 -10.73 0.69
C ARG A 103 12.80 -10.88 0.19
N TYR A 104 13.68 -11.24 1.10
CA TYR A 104 15.10 -11.47 0.83
C TYR A 104 15.46 -12.88 1.28
N ILE A 105 16.35 -13.55 0.54
CA ILE A 105 16.85 -14.90 0.90
C ILE A 105 17.41 -14.91 2.33
N SER A 106 17.95 -13.77 2.77
CA SER A 106 18.50 -13.59 4.13
C SER A 106 17.43 -13.34 5.20
N ASP A 107 16.15 -13.19 4.85
CA ASP A 107 15.12 -12.93 5.86
C ASP A 107 14.86 -14.18 6.74
N PRO A 108 14.52 -13.98 8.03
CA PRO A 108 14.41 -15.09 8.98
C PRO A 108 13.25 -16.05 8.69
N MET A 109 12.37 -15.68 7.77
CA MET A 109 11.17 -16.44 7.40
C MET A 109 11.12 -16.78 5.91
N TRP A 110 12.28 -16.80 5.22
CA TRP A 110 12.34 -17.20 3.83
C TRP A 110 11.65 -18.56 3.60
N GLY A 111 10.80 -18.65 2.57
CA GLY A 111 10.04 -19.87 2.28
C GLY A 111 8.79 -20.09 3.14
N ARG A 112 8.48 -19.16 4.06
CA ARG A 112 7.27 -19.22 4.89
C ARG A 112 6.45 -17.92 4.79
N PRO A 113 5.12 -17.98 4.97
CA PRO A 113 4.32 -16.77 5.17
C PRO A 113 4.80 -16.01 6.41
N ILE A 114 4.76 -14.69 6.36
CA ILE A 114 5.21 -13.84 7.49
C ILE A 114 4.35 -14.02 8.75
N TRP A 115 3.20 -14.65 8.62
CA TRP A 115 2.25 -14.95 9.70
C TRP A 115 2.53 -16.30 10.39
N ALA A 116 3.42 -17.11 9.83
CA ALA A 116 3.72 -18.45 10.37
C ALA A 116 4.62 -18.34 11.60
N GLY A 117 4.02 -18.39 12.78
CA GLY A 117 4.73 -18.41 14.06
C GLY A 117 5.01 -17.04 14.66
N ASN A 118 5.70 -17.08 15.81
CA ASN A 118 6.10 -15.86 16.50
C ASN A 118 7.37 -15.29 15.88
N ARG A 119 7.39 -13.99 15.59
CA ARG A 119 8.53 -13.29 15.01
C ARG A 119 8.79 -11.97 15.73
N PRO A 120 10.05 -11.51 15.78
CA PRO A 120 10.34 -10.19 16.30
C PRO A 120 9.67 -9.10 15.44
N ARG A 121 9.48 -7.93 16.02
CA ARG A 121 9.05 -6.72 15.29
C ARG A 121 10.21 -5.74 15.26
N ARG A 122 10.34 -5.03 14.14
CA ARG A 122 11.36 -4.01 13.97
C ARG A 122 10.70 -2.67 13.62
N ARG A 123 10.80 -1.71 14.51
CA ARG A 123 10.47 -0.31 14.21
C ARG A 123 11.75 0.43 13.80
N LEU A 124 11.61 1.35 12.88
CA LEU A 124 12.69 2.24 12.45
C LEU A 124 12.65 3.54 13.25
N ALA A 125 13.74 4.30 13.23
CA ALA A 125 13.73 5.70 13.61
C ALA A 125 12.95 6.54 12.58
N SER A 126 12.47 7.72 12.97
CA SER A 126 11.66 8.58 12.08
C SER A 126 12.38 8.95 10.79
N GLU A 127 13.67 9.22 10.88
CA GLU A 127 14.54 9.57 9.74
C GLU A 127 14.70 8.39 8.78
N ASP A 128 14.74 7.16 9.29
CA ASP A 128 14.86 5.95 8.47
C ASP A 128 13.57 5.68 7.70
N TYR A 129 12.38 5.90 8.32
CA TYR A 129 11.11 5.84 7.60
C TYR A 129 11.08 6.89 6.49
N SER A 130 11.55 8.11 6.74
CA SER A 130 11.58 9.17 5.74
C SER A 130 12.49 8.80 4.58
N ARG A 131 13.72 8.35 4.84
CA ARG A 131 14.66 7.90 3.80
C ARG A 131 14.08 6.75 2.97
N LEU A 132 13.46 5.78 3.63
CA LEU A 132 12.85 4.63 2.95
C LEU A 132 11.71 5.06 2.03
N LYS A 133 10.83 5.97 2.50
CA LYS A 133 9.75 6.53 1.67
C LYS A 133 10.31 7.27 0.47
N ASP A 134 11.28 8.16 0.66
CA ASP A 134 11.88 8.95 -0.42
C ASP A 134 12.49 8.04 -1.49
N THR A 135 13.17 6.97 -1.05
CA THR A 135 13.73 5.96 -1.95
C THR A 135 12.65 5.28 -2.79
N ILE A 136 11.51 4.90 -2.19
CA ILE A 136 10.40 4.27 -2.92
C ILE A 136 9.69 5.28 -3.82
N GLN A 137 9.45 6.50 -3.33
CA GLN A 137 8.75 7.56 -4.06
C GLN A 137 9.47 7.97 -5.34
N ALA A 138 10.80 7.92 -5.36
CA ALA A 138 11.61 8.19 -6.57
C ALA A 138 11.28 7.27 -7.76
N HIS A 139 10.63 6.12 -7.50
CA HIS A 139 10.23 5.15 -8.51
C HIS A 139 8.72 5.10 -8.79
N LEU A 140 7.94 5.95 -8.11
CA LEU A 140 6.52 6.09 -8.37
C LEU A 140 6.26 7.06 -9.54
N PRO A 141 5.16 6.87 -10.29
CA PRO A 141 4.78 7.84 -11.30
C PRO A 141 4.50 9.19 -10.63
N HIS A 142 5.07 10.26 -11.18
CA HIS A 142 4.74 11.61 -10.74
C HIS A 142 3.22 11.85 -10.87
N PRO A 143 2.60 12.56 -9.92
CA PRO A 143 1.21 12.97 -10.07
C PRO A 143 1.04 13.64 -11.43
N ARG A 144 0.21 13.07 -12.31
CA ARG A 144 -0.10 13.72 -13.58
C ARG A 144 -0.74 15.06 -13.25
N THR A 145 0.02 16.14 -13.38
CA THR A 145 -0.55 17.49 -13.44
C THR A 145 -1.53 17.48 -14.61
N ARG A 146 -2.81 17.61 -14.30
CA ARG A 146 -3.85 17.75 -15.33
C ARG A 146 -3.43 18.93 -16.21
N LYS A 147 -2.92 18.67 -17.42
CA LYS A 147 -2.83 19.70 -18.45
C LYS A 147 -4.26 20.20 -18.63
N LYS A 148 -4.53 21.45 -18.23
CA LYS A 148 -5.75 22.14 -18.60
C LYS A 148 -5.77 22.16 -20.14
N THR A 149 -6.66 21.37 -20.73
CA THR A 149 -6.96 21.49 -22.16
C THR A 149 -7.48 22.92 -22.36
N PRO A 150 -6.85 23.74 -23.23
CA PRO A 150 -7.41 25.05 -23.51
C PRO A 150 -8.80 24.87 -24.10
N LEU A 151 -9.79 25.61 -23.57
CA LEU A 151 -11.11 25.71 -24.22
C LEU A 151 -10.88 26.18 -25.68
N ALA A 152 -11.27 25.33 -26.60
CA ALA A 152 -11.36 25.75 -28.01
C ALA A 152 -12.41 26.85 -28.10
N THR A 153 -11.95 28.06 -28.34
CA THR A 153 -12.82 29.21 -28.68
C THR A 153 -13.39 28.93 -30.06
N GLN A 154 -14.64 28.51 -30.07
CA GLN A 154 -15.39 28.48 -31.34
C GLN A 154 -15.75 29.92 -31.73
N ARG A 155 -15.28 30.35 -32.89
CA ARG A 155 -15.76 31.53 -33.59
C ARG A 155 -16.89 31.13 -34.53
#